data_709f68d2f0af8404485fabb8ceeeb393
#
_entry.id   709f68d2f0af8404485fabb8ceeeb393
#
_cell.length_a   1.000
_cell.length_b   1.000
_cell.length_c   1.000
_cell.angle_alpha   90.00
_cell.angle_beta   90.00
_cell.angle_gamma   90.00
#
_symmetry.space_group_name_H-M   'P 1'
#
loop_
_entity.id
_entity.type
_entity.pdbx_description
1 polymer ?
#
loop_
_entity_poly.entity_id
_entity_poly.type
_entity_poly.pdbx_seq_one_letter_code
_entity_poly.pdbx_strand_id
1 'polypeptide(L)'
;MLFFYHLPEAADSGGSPMEMKFYDYLDANPVIAAVKDMDGVKKCCEREEIKIVFILFGDVCSICRIVEELKAHGKVAMVHMDLVSGLSGKEVAVDFIKKNTRADGIISTKPALIKRARELDLYTTLRVFVLDSMAFENIEKQMGLARPDSIEILPGLMPKVIRRVARLVKVPVIAGGLISEKEDVMAALSAGAISVSSTNQSVWSV
;
A
#
# COMPACT_ATOMS: atom_id res chain seq x y z
N MET A 1 5.53 -31.83 7.30
CA MET A 1 4.91 -31.48 8.58
C MET A 1 4.25 -30.13 8.36
N LEU A 2 2.93 -30.15 8.01
CA LEU A 2 2.16 -28.94 7.70
C LEU A 2 1.88 -28.20 9.01
N PHE A 3 2.41 -27.00 9.13
CA PHE A 3 1.98 -26.08 10.19
C PHE A 3 0.67 -25.42 9.74
N PHE A 4 -0.45 -25.91 10.26
CA PHE A 4 -1.71 -25.17 10.23
C PHE A 4 -1.53 -23.92 11.11
N TYR A 5 -1.50 -22.75 10.51
CA TYR A 5 -1.72 -21.50 11.24
C TYR A 5 -3.14 -21.52 11.77
N HIS A 6 -3.27 -21.69 13.06
CA HIS A 6 -4.51 -21.46 13.79
C HIS A 6 -4.75 -19.95 13.75
N LEU A 7 -5.66 -19.51 12.87
CA LEU A 7 -6.22 -18.17 12.94
C LEU A 7 -6.99 -18.08 14.25
N PRO A 8 -6.78 -17.06 15.10
CA PRO A 8 -7.65 -16.84 16.23
C PRO A 8 -9.05 -16.60 15.68
N GLU A 9 -10.07 -17.29 16.27
CA GLU A 9 -11.48 -17.07 16.01
C GLU A 9 -11.74 -15.56 15.97
N ALA A 10 -12.44 -15.13 14.92
CA ALA A 10 -12.85 -13.74 14.74
C ALA A 10 -13.67 -13.31 15.95
N ALA A 11 -13.01 -12.60 16.86
CA ALA A 11 -13.74 -11.76 17.78
C ALA A 11 -14.52 -10.77 16.91
N ASP A 12 -15.84 -10.79 17.03
CA ASP A 12 -16.80 -9.86 16.43
C ASP A 12 -16.49 -8.44 16.91
N SER A 13 -15.45 -7.83 16.29
CA SER A 13 -15.10 -6.44 16.38
C SER A 13 -15.54 -5.84 15.07
N GLY A 14 -16.60 -5.03 15.08
CA GLY A 14 -17.18 -4.35 13.93
C GLY A 14 -16.16 -3.59 13.10
N GLY A 15 -15.35 -4.32 12.35
CA GLY A 15 -14.49 -3.82 11.30
C GLY A 15 -15.35 -3.23 10.20
N SER A 16 -15.00 -2.05 9.70
CA SER A 16 -15.76 -1.44 8.63
C SER A 16 -15.76 -2.39 7.42
N PRO A 17 -16.87 -2.48 6.66
CA PRO A 17 -16.94 -3.31 5.45
C PRO A 17 -15.83 -3.02 4.43
N MET A 18 -15.18 -1.85 4.57
CA MET A 18 -14.11 -1.36 3.71
C MET A 18 -12.74 -1.99 4.05
N GLU A 19 -12.45 -2.23 5.34
CA GLU A 19 -11.20 -2.90 5.76
C GLU A 19 -11.13 -4.35 5.23
N MET A 20 -12.22 -5.08 5.28
CA MET A 20 -12.32 -6.43 4.71
C MET A 20 -12.05 -6.44 3.20
N LYS A 21 -12.65 -5.52 2.45
CA LYS A 21 -12.46 -5.44 0.99
C LYS A 21 -11.01 -5.16 0.59
N PHE A 22 -10.29 -4.29 1.31
CA PHE A 22 -8.90 -4.00 1.00
C PHE A 22 -7.98 -5.19 1.30
N TYR A 23 -8.22 -5.86 2.40
CA TYR A 23 -7.52 -7.10 2.76
C TYR A 23 -7.73 -8.20 1.71
N ASP A 24 -8.96 -8.40 1.26
CA ASP A 24 -9.31 -9.40 0.25
C ASP A 24 -8.55 -9.17 -1.07
N TYR A 25 -8.37 -7.91 -1.47
CA TYR A 25 -7.55 -7.56 -2.64
C TYR A 25 -6.07 -7.85 -2.43
N LEU A 26 -5.55 -7.61 -1.23
CA LEU A 26 -4.15 -7.91 -0.89
C LEU A 26 -3.88 -9.41 -0.86
N ASP A 27 -4.82 -10.19 -0.36
CA ASP A 27 -4.72 -11.66 -0.25
C ASP A 27 -4.88 -12.35 -1.62
N ALA A 28 -5.77 -11.83 -2.46
CA ALA A 28 -6.05 -12.40 -3.77
C ALA A 28 -4.90 -12.24 -4.77
N ASN A 29 -4.06 -11.22 -4.63
CA ASN A 29 -2.89 -11.00 -5.47
C ASN A 29 -1.74 -10.42 -4.64
N PRO A 30 -0.65 -11.16 -4.46
CA PRO A 30 0.46 -10.73 -3.64
C PRO A 30 1.32 -9.63 -4.28
N VAL A 31 1.02 -9.21 -5.53
CA VAL A 31 1.79 -8.17 -6.23
C VAL A 31 0.94 -6.94 -6.49
N ILE A 32 1.40 -5.81 -5.97
CA ILE A 32 0.87 -4.47 -6.22
C ILE A 32 1.72 -3.81 -7.31
N ALA A 33 1.10 -3.37 -8.39
CA ALA A 33 1.81 -2.58 -9.39
C ALA A 33 2.05 -1.16 -8.87
N ALA A 34 3.31 -0.74 -8.80
CA ALA A 34 3.67 0.64 -8.52
C ALA A 34 4.02 1.34 -9.84
N VAL A 35 3.27 2.37 -10.21
CA VAL A 35 3.43 3.06 -11.49
C VAL A 35 4.04 4.44 -11.30
N LYS A 36 5.02 4.78 -12.16
CA LYS A 36 5.78 6.03 -12.12
C LYS A 36 5.58 6.90 -13.37
N ASP A 37 4.77 6.44 -14.32
CA ASP A 37 4.42 7.11 -15.56
C ASP A 37 3.16 6.51 -16.20
N MET A 38 2.67 7.14 -17.28
CA MET A 38 1.49 6.68 -18.00
C MET A 38 1.70 5.36 -18.78
N ASP A 39 2.94 5.01 -19.13
CA ASP A 39 3.24 3.71 -19.75
C ASP A 39 2.99 2.58 -18.72
N GLY A 40 3.46 2.75 -17.49
CA GLY A 40 3.15 1.83 -16.39
C GLY A 40 1.65 1.70 -16.14
N VAL A 41 0.89 2.81 -16.18
CA VAL A 41 -0.59 2.78 -16.05
C VAL A 41 -1.21 1.90 -17.14
N LYS A 42 -0.87 2.12 -18.41
CA LYS A 42 -1.40 1.32 -19.52
C LYS A 42 -1.12 -0.16 -19.35
N LYS A 43 0.15 -0.49 -19.07
CA LYS A 43 0.59 -1.89 -18.90
C LYS A 43 -0.07 -2.60 -17.72
N CYS A 44 -0.33 -1.91 -16.61
CA CYS A 44 -1.04 -2.55 -15.50
C CYS A 44 -2.56 -2.68 -15.78
N CYS A 45 -3.15 -1.80 -16.60
CA CYS A 45 -4.53 -1.93 -17.03
C CYS A 45 -4.77 -3.17 -17.93
N GLU A 46 -3.78 -3.55 -18.73
CA GLU A 46 -3.83 -4.74 -19.59
C GLU A 46 -3.73 -6.07 -18.80
N ARG A 47 -3.40 -6.03 -17.50
CA ARG A 47 -3.18 -7.21 -16.66
C ARG A 47 -4.33 -7.42 -15.69
N GLU A 48 -5.13 -8.44 -15.92
CA GLU A 48 -6.29 -8.74 -15.06
C GLU A 48 -5.90 -9.17 -13.64
N GLU A 49 -4.74 -9.80 -13.49
CA GLU A 49 -4.20 -10.23 -12.20
C GLU A 49 -3.86 -9.05 -11.28
N ILE A 50 -3.46 -7.90 -11.81
CA ILE A 50 -3.19 -6.70 -11.00
C ILE A 50 -4.51 -6.09 -10.54
N LYS A 51 -4.74 -6.05 -9.24
CA LYS A 51 -5.94 -5.45 -8.64
C LYS A 51 -5.65 -4.09 -8.01
N ILE A 52 -4.54 -3.96 -7.28
CA ILE A 52 -4.15 -2.73 -6.59
C ILE A 52 -3.01 -2.05 -7.35
N VAL A 53 -3.13 -0.74 -7.52
CA VAL A 53 -2.10 0.08 -8.18
C VAL A 53 -1.70 1.24 -7.27
N PHE A 54 -0.40 1.35 -6.99
CA PHE A 54 0.21 2.47 -6.29
C PHE A 54 0.68 3.52 -7.30
N ILE A 55 0.10 4.72 -7.26
CA ILE A 55 0.42 5.84 -8.16
C ILE A 55 1.52 6.67 -7.52
N LEU A 56 2.72 6.61 -8.09
CA LEU A 56 3.93 7.26 -7.57
C LEU A 56 4.33 8.52 -8.36
N PHE A 57 3.43 9.09 -9.16
CA PHE A 57 3.71 10.23 -10.04
C PHE A 57 2.48 11.08 -10.26
N GLY A 58 2.68 12.19 -10.96
CA GLY A 58 1.62 13.11 -11.34
C GLY A 58 1.67 14.42 -10.55
N ASP A 59 0.71 15.25 -10.81
CA ASP A 59 0.50 16.55 -10.20
C ASP A 59 -1.00 16.84 -10.00
N VAL A 60 -1.33 17.94 -9.36
CA VAL A 60 -2.72 18.34 -9.09
C VAL A 60 -3.57 18.48 -10.35
N CYS A 61 -2.95 18.70 -11.52
CA CYS A 61 -3.65 18.87 -12.81
C CYS A 61 -3.88 17.53 -13.52
N SER A 62 -3.05 16.51 -13.24
CA SER A 62 -3.06 15.23 -13.94
C SER A 62 -3.62 14.07 -13.12
N ILE A 63 -3.57 14.15 -11.79
CA ILE A 63 -3.92 13.03 -10.90
C ILE A 63 -5.34 12.51 -11.11
N CYS A 64 -6.31 13.39 -11.36
CA CYS A 64 -7.69 12.99 -11.63
C CYS A 64 -7.77 12.05 -12.84
N ARG A 65 -7.14 12.43 -13.96
CA ARG A 65 -7.12 11.61 -15.18
C ARG A 65 -6.39 10.28 -14.99
N ILE A 66 -5.29 10.26 -14.24
CA ILE A 66 -4.55 9.03 -13.93
C ILE A 66 -5.44 8.05 -13.15
N VAL A 67 -6.13 8.55 -12.13
CA VAL A 67 -7.06 7.74 -11.33
C VAL A 67 -8.22 7.24 -12.18
N GLU A 68 -8.85 8.08 -13.00
CA GLU A 68 -9.97 7.70 -13.87
C GLU A 68 -9.58 6.58 -14.85
N GLU A 69 -8.38 6.62 -15.43
CA GLU A 69 -7.87 5.55 -16.30
C GLU A 69 -7.82 4.21 -15.57
N LEU A 70 -7.27 4.18 -14.36
CA LEU A 70 -7.23 2.96 -13.53
C LEU A 70 -8.62 2.47 -13.12
N LYS A 71 -9.51 3.40 -12.75
CA LYS A 71 -10.89 3.06 -12.36
C LYS A 71 -11.70 2.51 -13.53
N ALA A 72 -11.49 3.01 -14.76
CA ALA A 72 -12.13 2.48 -15.96
C ALA A 72 -11.77 1.01 -16.23
N HIS A 73 -10.60 0.55 -15.74
CA HIS A 73 -10.14 -0.83 -15.85
C HIS A 73 -10.34 -1.65 -14.55
N GLY A 74 -11.21 -1.18 -13.64
CA GLY A 74 -11.57 -1.90 -12.41
C GLY A 74 -10.46 -2.01 -11.37
N LYS A 75 -9.42 -1.17 -11.44
CA LYS A 75 -8.31 -1.18 -10.50
C LYS A 75 -8.65 -0.42 -9.21
N VAL A 76 -8.06 -0.87 -8.11
CA VAL A 76 -8.01 -0.13 -6.85
C VAL A 76 -6.85 0.86 -6.94
N ALA A 77 -7.17 2.16 -6.99
CA ALA A 77 -6.22 3.24 -7.21
C ALA A 77 -5.80 3.87 -5.87
N MET A 78 -4.53 3.69 -5.49
CA MET A 78 -3.92 4.25 -4.28
C MET A 78 -2.95 5.37 -4.63
N VAL A 79 -3.23 6.60 -4.20
CA VAL A 79 -2.42 7.79 -4.53
C VAL A 79 -1.32 8.02 -3.50
N HIS A 80 -0.06 8.07 -3.92
CA HIS A 80 1.04 8.43 -3.03
C HIS A 80 1.12 9.94 -2.82
N MET A 81 0.58 10.41 -1.71
CA MET A 81 0.40 11.84 -1.39
C MET A 81 1.70 12.65 -1.43
N ASP A 82 2.81 12.06 -1.01
CA ASP A 82 4.09 12.75 -0.92
C ASP A 82 4.78 12.91 -2.28
N LEU A 83 4.28 12.25 -3.35
CA LEU A 83 4.87 12.24 -4.70
C LEU A 83 4.02 12.94 -5.76
N VAL A 84 2.82 13.40 -5.41
CA VAL A 84 2.00 14.21 -6.32
C VAL A 84 2.41 15.67 -6.23
N SER A 85 2.95 16.20 -7.30
CA SER A 85 3.41 17.60 -7.37
C SER A 85 2.25 18.58 -7.18
N GLY A 86 2.48 19.63 -6.39
CA GLY A 86 1.48 20.65 -6.08
C GLY A 86 0.55 20.31 -4.91
N LEU A 87 0.56 19.09 -4.38
CA LEU A 87 -0.10 18.78 -3.12
C LEU A 87 0.76 19.22 -1.93
N SER A 88 0.12 19.79 -0.94
CA SER A 88 0.80 20.11 0.33
C SER A 88 0.86 18.88 1.24
N GLY A 89 1.79 18.87 2.20
CA GLY A 89 1.84 17.84 3.26
C GLY A 89 0.80 18.07 4.37
N LYS A 90 -0.31 18.73 4.07
CA LYS A 90 -1.39 19.06 5.03
C LYS A 90 -2.65 18.26 4.72
N GLU A 91 -3.50 18.09 5.70
CA GLU A 91 -4.73 17.27 5.63
C GLU A 91 -5.67 17.72 4.50
N VAL A 92 -5.74 19.02 4.19
CA VAL A 92 -6.53 19.54 3.08
C VAL A 92 -6.16 18.93 1.70
N ALA A 93 -4.93 18.42 1.55
CA ALA A 93 -4.53 17.71 0.32
C ALA A 93 -5.26 16.35 0.21
N VAL A 94 -5.57 15.70 1.32
CA VAL A 94 -6.39 14.48 1.34
C VAL A 94 -7.84 14.81 0.98
N ASP A 95 -8.38 15.92 1.52
CA ASP A 95 -9.71 16.40 1.14
C ASP A 95 -9.80 16.68 -0.37
N PHE A 96 -8.73 17.25 -0.95
CA PHE A 96 -8.64 17.46 -2.41
C PHE A 96 -8.73 16.13 -3.18
N ILE A 97 -7.95 15.13 -2.82
CA ILE A 97 -7.99 13.81 -3.47
C ILE A 97 -9.39 13.19 -3.35
N LYS A 98 -9.98 13.19 -2.16
CA LYS A 98 -11.33 12.63 -1.94
C LYS A 98 -12.39 13.32 -2.78
N LYS A 99 -12.33 14.66 -2.90
CA LYS A 99 -13.36 15.45 -3.59
C LYS A 99 -13.19 15.48 -5.11
N ASN A 100 -11.97 15.42 -5.60
CA ASN A 100 -11.67 15.67 -7.01
C ASN A 100 -11.23 14.43 -7.78
N THR A 101 -11.10 13.28 -7.12
CA THR A 101 -10.73 12.02 -7.77
C THR A 101 -11.63 10.89 -7.31
N ARG A 102 -11.58 9.75 -8.04
CA ARG A 102 -12.20 8.49 -7.63
C ARG A 102 -11.18 7.53 -7.00
N ALA A 103 -10.12 8.06 -6.39
CA ALA A 103 -9.13 7.24 -5.71
C ALA A 103 -9.79 6.44 -4.57
N ASP A 104 -9.42 5.19 -4.45
CA ASP A 104 -9.91 4.30 -3.39
C ASP A 104 -9.13 4.51 -2.09
N GLY A 105 -7.90 5.03 -2.18
CA GLY A 105 -7.07 5.25 -1.00
C GLY A 105 -5.83 6.06 -1.26
N ILE A 106 -5.03 6.19 -0.20
CA ILE A 106 -3.76 6.91 -0.24
C ILE A 106 -2.62 6.14 0.40
N ILE A 107 -1.41 6.52 -0.01
CA ILE A 107 -0.16 6.13 0.63
C ILE A 107 0.54 7.40 1.09
N SER A 108 1.09 7.41 2.28
CA SER A 108 1.91 8.52 2.77
C SER A 108 2.90 8.08 3.84
N THR A 109 4.00 8.82 3.95
CA THR A 109 4.94 8.70 5.08
C THR A 109 4.49 9.48 6.31
N LYS A 110 3.41 10.29 6.19
CA LYS A 110 2.94 11.22 7.22
C LYS A 110 1.71 10.68 7.94
N PRO A 111 1.81 10.31 9.23
CA PRO A 111 0.68 9.80 10.03
C PRO A 111 -0.56 10.69 10.02
N ALA A 112 -0.39 12.02 9.95
CA ALA A 112 -1.53 12.96 9.92
C ALA A 112 -2.38 12.79 8.65
N LEU A 113 -1.74 12.60 7.47
CA LEU A 113 -2.47 12.38 6.22
C LEU A 113 -3.21 11.04 6.23
N ILE A 114 -2.59 9.99 6.77
CA ILE A 114 -3.21 8.67 6.94
C ILE A 114 -4.45 8.78 7.85
N LYS A 115 -4.31 9.45 9.00
CA LYS A 115 -5.43 9.67 9.91
C LYS A 115 -6.57 10.41 9.21
N ARG A 116 -6.28 11.50 8.48
CA ARG A 116 -7.29 12.25 7.73
C ARG A 116 -7.99 11.41 6.68
N ALA A 117 -7.23 10.58 5.94
CA ALA A 117 -7.79 9.70 4.92
C ALA A 117 -8.79 8.68 5.50
N ARG A 118 -8.49 8.12 6.66
CA ARG A 118 -9.43 7.24 7.37
C ARG A 118 -10.73 7.95 7.77
N GLU A 119 -10.64 9.19 8.22
CA GLU A 119 -11.82 10.01 8.54
C GLU A 119 -12.71 10.27 7.31
N LEU A 120 -12.15 10.12 6.12
CA LEU A 120 -12.82 10.30 4.83
C LEU A 120 -13.18 8.97 4.14
N ASP A 121 -13.10 7.86 4.85
CA ASP A 121 -13.35 6.51 4.32
C ASP A 121 -12.53 6.22 3.05
N LEU A 122 -11.22 6.49 3.10
CA LEU A 122 -10.24 6.07 2.10
C LEU A 122 -9.37 4.95 2.66
N TYR A 123 -9.01 3.97 1.85
CA TYR A 123 -7.98 2.99 2.19
C TYR A 123 -6.65 3.67 2.47
N THR A 124 -5.90 3.14 3.41
CA THR A 124 -4.68 3.80 3.88
C THR A 124 -3.50 2.84 3.97
N THR A 125 -2.37 3.27 3.42
CA THR A 125 -1.08 2.60 3.58
C THR A 125 -0.07 3.58 4.17
N LEU A 126 0.41 3.29 5.38
CA LEU A 126 1.52 4.05 5.97
C LEU A 126 2.83 3.51 5.41
N ARG A 127 3.59 4.35 4.70
CA ARG A 127 4.92 3.99 4.16
C ARG A 127 6.01 4.34 5.17
N VAL A 128 6.88 3.38 5.48
CA VAL A 128 7.98 3.55 6.42
C VAL A 128 9.30 3.11 5.80
N PHE A 129 10.29 4.00 5.84
CA PHE A 129 11.66 3.67 5.47
C PHE A 129 12.41 3.19 6.72
N VAL A 130 12.79 1.93 6.76
CA VAL A 130 13.53 1.34 7.89
C VAL A 130 15.02 1.41 7.59
N LEU A 131 15.62 2.58 7.81
CA LEU A 131 17.02 2.85 7.52
C LEU A 131 17.94 2.47 8.69
N ASP A 132 17.42 2.53 9.92
CA ASP A 132 18.17 2.28 11.14
C ASP A 132 17.26 1.78 12.29
N SER A 133 17.84 1.58 13.46
CA SER A 133 17.13 1.13 14.67
C SER A 133 16.09 2.15 15.13
N MET A 134 16.37 3.44 15.03
CA MET A 134 15.43 4.51 15.43
C MET A 134 14.18 4.49 14.56
N ALA A 135 14.35 4.34 13.24
CA ALA A 135 13.23 4.23 12.31
C ALA A 135 12.36 3.01 12.65
N PHE A 136 12.99 1.87 12.99
CA PHE A 136 12.29 0.67 13.42
C PHE A 136 11.50 0.88 14.71
N GLU A 137 12.11 1.45 15.75
CA GLU A 137 11.50 1.72 17.05
C GLU A 137 10.31 2.70 16.95
N ASN A 138 10.34 3.63 15.99
CA ASN A 138 9.27 4.57 15.75
C ASN A 138 8.01 3.97 15.07
N ILE A 139 8.08 2.75 14.54
CA ILE A 139 6.95 2.12 13.82
C ILE A 139 5.71 2.06 14.72
N GLU A 140 5.82 1.55 15.95
CA GLU A 140 4.66 1.42 16.85
C GLU A 140 4.01 2.77 17.15
N LYS A 141 4.83 3.79 17.39
CA LYS A 141 4.32 5.15 17.62
C LYS A 141 3.56 5.69 16.41
N GLN A 142 4.13 5.53 15.20
CA GLN A 142 3.49 5.97 13.96
C GLN A 142 2.20 5.19 13.69
N MET A 143 2.20 3.87 13.90
CA MET A 143 1.01 3.03 13.79
C MET A 143 -0.09 3.45 14.76
N GLY A 144 0.27 3.75 16.02
CA GLY A 144 -0.69 4.25 17.03
C GLY A 144 -1.33 5.59 16.66
N LEU A 145 -0.56 6.48 16.03
CA LEU A 145 -1.04 7.80 15.58
C LEU A 145 -1.90 7.72 14.32
N ALA A 146 -1.45 6.94 13.34
CA ALA A 146 -2.06 6.85 12.01
C ALA A 146 -3.22 5.86 11.95
N ARG A 147 -3.09 4.72 12.62
CA ARG A 147 -3.99 3.54 12.53
C ARG A 147 -4.31 3.16 11.08
N PRO A 148 -3.31 2.91 10.23
CA PRO A 148 -3.53 2.63 8.82
C PRO A 148 -4.16 1.24 8.62
N ASP A 149 -4.72 0.98 7.43
CA ASP A 149 -5.23 -0.34 7.05
C ASP A 149 -4.10 -1.29 6.67
N SER A 150 -2.95 -0.76 6.23
CA SER A 150 -1.72 -1.52 5.97
C SER A 150 -0.47 -0.66 6.21
N ILE A 151 0.67 -1.33 6.35
CA ILE A 151 1.98 -0.68 6.42
C ILE A 151 2.86 -1.18 5.27
N GLU A 152 3.53 -0.25 4.59
CA GLU A 152 4.53 -0.59 3.58
C GLU A 152 5.94 -0.31 4.10
N ILE A 153 6.79 -1.32 4.04
CA ILE A 153 8.19 -1.28 4.52
C ILE A 153 9.15 -1.18 3.34
N LEU A 154 10.03 -0.19 3.40
CA LEU A 154 11.10 0.02 2.43
C LEU A 154 12.47 0.04 3.13
N PRO A 155 13.51 -0.54 2.49
CA PRO A 155 13.46 -1.39 1.30
C PRO A 155 12.90 -2.79 1.57
N GLY A 156 12.22 -3.39 0.56
CA GLY A 156 11.58 -4.70 0.65
C GLY A 156 12.53 -5.89 0.65
N LEU A 157 13.84 -5.66 0.46
CA LEU A 157 14.88 -6.70 0.42
C LEU A 157 15.44 -7.09 1.80
N MET A 158 14.70 -6.80 2.87
CA MET A 158 15.15 -7.07 4.25
C MET A 158 14.25 -8.11 4.97
N PRO A 159 14.31 -9.42 4.64
CA PRO A 159 13.40 -10.42 5.21
C PRO A 159 13.41 -10.47 6.74
N LYS A 160 14.58 -10.22 7.38
CA LYS A 160 14.69 -10.16 8.84
C LYS A 160 13.89 -9.00 9.45
N VAL A 161 13.91 -7.84 8.79
CA VAL A 161 13.15 -6.65 9.23
C VAL A 161 11.66 -6.86 8.99
N ILE A 162 11.28 -7.32 7.80
CA ILE A 162 9.89 -7.64 7.46
C ILE A 162 9.28 -8.59 8.50
N ARG A 163 9.99 -9.68 8.86
CA ARG A 163 9.52 -10.65 9.88
C ARG A 163 9.34 -10.00 11.26
N ARG A 164 10.20 -9.07 11.64
CA ARG A 164 10.08 -8.34 12.91
C ARG A 164 8.87 -7.41 12.88
N VAL A 165 8.68 -6.67 11.79
CA VAL A 165 7.52 -5.77 11.63
C VAL A 165 6.22 -6.57 11.60
N ALA A 166 6.14 -7.67 10.84
CA ALA A 166 4.94 -8.52 10.77
C ALA A 166 4.52 -9.11 12.13
N ARG A 167 5.47 -9.26 13.08
CA ARG A 167 5.16 -9.67 14.47
C ARG A 167 4.76 -8.48 15.36
N LEU A 168 5.19 -7.28 15.00
CA LEU A 168 4.98 -6.07 15.79
C LEU A 168 3.61 -5.45 15.52
N VAL A 169 3.15 -5.46 14.25
CA VAL A 169 1.92 -4.80 13.83
C VAL A 169 0.77 -5.79 13.64
N LYS A 170 -0.47 -5.30 13.77
CA LYS A 170 -1.69 -6.11 13.58
C LYS A 170 -2.32 -5.95 12.19
N VAL A 171 -1.74 -5.09 11.36
CA VAL A 171 -2.22 -4.81 10.00
C VAL A 171 -1.35 -5.52 8.97
N PRO A 172 -1.84 -5.74 7.75
CA PRO A 172 -1.05 -6.30 6.66
C PRO A 172 0.24 -5.53 6.41
N VAL A 173 1.33 -6.28 6.19
CA VAL A 173 2.64 -5.72 5.82
C VAL A 173 2.85 -5.90 4.34
N ILE A 174 3.16 -4.79 3.66
CA ILE A 174 3.55 -4.75 2.25
C ILE A 174 5.06 -4.51 2.20
N ALA A 175 5.80 -5.26 1.40
CA ALA A 175 7.22 -5.03 1.18
C ALA A 175 7.41 -4.26 -0.13
N GLY A 176 8.03 -3.08 -0.08
CA GLY A 176 8.24 -2.22 -1.24
C GLY A 176 9.67 -1.75 -1.42
N GLY A 177 9.99 -1.30 -2.63
CA GLY A 177 11.30 -0.78 -2.98
C GLY A 177 12.36 -1.86 -3.20
N LEU A 178 13.09 -1.71 -4.29
CA LEU A 178 14.18 -2.57 -4.77
C LEU A 178 13.77 -4.00 -5.17
N ILE A 179 12.51 -4.38 -5.09
CA ILE A 179 12.01 -5.68 -5.52
C ILE A 179 12.02 -5.74 -7.05
N SER A 180 12.83 -6.62 -7.60
CA SER A 180 13.10 -6.70 -9.04
C SER A 180 13.00 -8.10 -9.64
N GLU A 181 13.04 -9.14 -8.82
CA GLU A 181 13.07 -10.53 -9.24
C GLU A 181 12.06 -11.36 -8.45
N LYS A 182 11.73 -12.54 -8.97
CA LYS A 182 10.80 -13.48 -8.33
C LYS A 182 11.28 -13.92 -6.94
N GLU A 183 12.57 -14.09 -6.80
CA GLU A 183 13.26 -14.47 -5.56
C GLU A 183 13.03 -13.42 -4.47
N ASP A 184 13.06 -12.13 -4.82
CA ASP A 184 12.76 -11.02 -3.91
C ASP A 184 11.33 -11.09 -3.40
N VAL A 185 10.38 -11.33 -4.33
CA VAL A 185 8.95 -11.50 -4.00
C VAL A 185 8.77 -12.65 -3.02
N MET A 186 9.31 -13.82 -3.35
CA MET A 186 9.20 -15.01 -2.51
C MET A 186 9.85 -14.84 -1.14
N ALA A 187 11.00 -14.15 -1.07
CA ALA A 187 11.68 -13.87 0.19
C ALA A 187 10.87 -12.93 1.09
N ALA A 188 10.23 -11.89 0.52
CA ALA A 188 9.39 -10.96 1.26
C ALA A 188 8.12 -11.64 1.79
N LEU A 189 7.41 -12.40 0.95
CA LEU A 189 6.21 -13.15 1.34
C LEU A 189 6.53 -14.20 2.43
N SER A 190 7.61 -14.97 2.26
CA SER A 190 8.08 -15.95 3.25
C SER A 190 8.50 -15.30 4.58
N ALA A 191 8.81 -14.02 4.57
CA ALA A 191 9.13 -13.27 5.77
C ALA A 191 7.88 -12.73 6.50
N GLY A 192 6.69 -12.85 5.91
CA GLY A 192 5.42 -12.44 6.51
C GLY A 192 4.82 -11.17 5.92
N ALA A 193 5.34 -10.66 4.80
CA ALA A 193 4.60 -9.70 3.99
C ALA A 193 3.40 -10.40 3.33
N ILE A 194 2.25 -9.75 3.27
CA ILE A 194 1.09 -10.27 2.54
C ILE A 194 1.19 -9.96 1.05
N SER A 195 1.84 -8.85 0.73
CA SER A 195 2.01 -8.38 -0.65
C SER A 195 3.37 -7.70 -0.82
N VAL A 196 3.77 -7.55 -2.06
CA VAL A 196 4.91 -6.72 -2.45
C VAL A 196 4.46 -5.60 -3.39
N SER A 197 5.13 -4.46 -3.35
CA SER A 197 4.94 -3.39 -4.33
C SER A 197 6.19 -3.21 -5.19
N SER A 198 6.05 -3.17 -6.50
CA SER A 198 7.19 -2.98 -7.40
C SER A 198 6.84 -2.14 -8.61
N THR A 199 7.80 -1.30 -9.03
CA THR A 199 7.77 -0.60 -10.33
C THR A 199 8.33 -1.45 -11.46
N ASN A 200 8.97 -2.57 -11.14
CA ASN A 200 9.49 -3.51 -12.16
C ASN A 200 8.36 -4.40 -12.67
N GLN A 201 8.03 -4.22 -13.94
CA GLN A 201 6.92 -4.92 -14.59
C GLN A 201 7.17 -6.43 -14.75
N SER A 202 8.43 -6.89 -14.68
CA SER A 202 8.76 -8.32 -14.80
C SER A 202 8.23 -9.15 -13.61
N VAL A 203 8.02 -8.52 -12.45
CA VAL A 203 7.48 -9.20 -11.26
C VAL A 203 5.98 -9.05 -11.09
N TRP A 204 5.30 -8.34 -11.98
CA TRP A 204 3.84 -8.17 -11.89
C TRP A 204 3.05 -9.44 -12.24
N SER A 205 3.69 -10.41 -12.90
CA SER A 205 3.08 -11.69 -13.30
C SER A 205 3.66 -12.90 -12.55
N VAL A 206 4.17 -12.68 -11.34
CA VAL A 206 4.82 -13.74 -10.53
C VAL A 206 3.79 -14.53 -9.73
#